data_bb68c0e9d301bec4b9366b9aa6484543
#
_entry.id   bb68c0e9d301bec4b9366b9aa6484543
#
_cell.length_a   1.000
_cell.length_b   1.000
_cell.length_c   1.000
_cell.angle_alpha   90.00
_cell.angle_beta   90.00
_cell.angle_gamma   90.00
#
_symmetry.space_group_name_H-M   'P 1'
#
loop_
_entity.id
_entity.type
_entity.pdbx_description
1 polymer ?
#
loop_
_entity_poly.entity_id
_entity_poly.type
_entity_poly.pdbx_seq_one_letter_code
_entity_poly.pdbx_strand_id
1 'polypeptide(L)'
;MENVIVLGIAGGSGSGKTTLMKNLMQKFGDAISVISHDYYYFAHDEMPYEERCQLNYDHPDAFDTAMLVEHIRKLRRGEAVECPTYDYVQHNRAAETIRVEPRPVIIVEGILIFENKALCDEMDIKIFVDTDADVRLARRIKRDVAKRGRSLESVLTQYLTTVKPMHEQFVEPSKKNANLVVLEGGKNLVALEMIIDRIQRHINTVENA
;
A
#
# COMPACT_ATOMS: atom_id res chain seq x y z
N MET A 1 -17.06 14.58 7.16
CA MET A 1 -16.79 15.44 5.99
C MET A 1 -17.56 14.88 4.81
N GLU A 2 -18.43 15.66 4.23
CA GLU A 2 -19.28 15.20 3.10
C GLU A 2 -18.49 15.27 1.79
N ASN A 3 -17.44 14.76 1.52
CA ASN A 3 -16.76 14.66 0.22
C ASN A 3 -15.30 14.17 0.34
N VAL A 4 -15.09 13.09 1.06
CA VAL A 4 -13.76 12.43 1.09
C VAL A 4 -13.69 11.40 -0.05
N ILE A 5 -12.64 11.44 -0.87
CA ILE A 5 -12.34 10.35 -1.80
C ILE A 5 -11.20 9.47 -1.28
N VAL A 6 -11.33 8.17 -1.51
CA VAL A 6 -10.31 7.17 -1.19
C VAL A 6 -9.67 6.65 -2.47
N LEU A 7 -8.36 6.81 -2.57
CA LEU A 7 -7.54 6.37 -3.70
C LEU A 7 -6.73 5.15 -3.29
N GLY A 8 -7.01 3.98 -3.88
CA GLY A 8 -6.21 2.78 -3.70
C GLY A 8 -5.08 2.70 -4.72
N ILE A 9 -3.85 2.42 -4.27
CA ILE A 9 -2.68 2.19 -5.13
C ILE A 9 -2.13 0.78 -4.87
N ALA A 10 -2.50 -0.17 -5.71
CA ALA A 10 -2.05 -1.55 -5.64
C ALA A 10 -0.95 -1.88 -6.67
N GLY A 11 -0.39 -3.07 -6.57
CA GLY A 11 0.60 -3.62 -7.51
C GLY A 11 1.70 -4.40 -6.78
N GLY A 12 2.45 -5.22 -7.49
CA GLY A 12 3.46 -6.10 -6.91
C GLY A 12 4.59 -5.37 -6.19
N SER A 13 5.30 -6.09 -5.32
CA SER A 13 6.52 -5.57 -4.70
C SER A 13 7.53 -5.14 -5.78
N GLY A 14 8.06 -3.91 -5.68
CA GLY A 14 8.99 -3.36 -6.67
C GLY A 14 8.32 -2.71 -7.89
N SER A 15 6.98 -2.68 -8.01
CA SER A 15 6.29 -2.08 -9.17
C SER A 15 6.43 -0.56 -9.26
N GLY A 16 6.66 0.14 -8.14
CA GLY A 16 6.80 1.60 -8.12
C GLY A 16 5.64 2.34 -7.43
N LYS A 17 4.76 1.63 -6.72
CA LYS A 17 3.68 2.23 -5.89
C LYS A 17 4.19 3.33 -4.98
N THR A 18 5.21 3.02 -4.17
CA THR A 18 5.78 3.96 -3.21
C THR A 18 6.37 5.21 -3.91
N THR A 19 6.89 5.08 -5.14
CA THR A 19 7.35 6.24 -5.91
C THR A 19 6.18 7.10 -6.34
N LEU A 20 5.11 6.50 -6.87
CA LEU A 20 3.88 7.21 -7.22
C LEU A 20 3.30 7.94 -6.01
N MET A 21 3.14 7.24 -4.88
CA MET A 21 2.65 7.81 -3.63
C MET A 21 3.50 9.00 -3.16
N LYS A 22 4.85 8.88 -3.17
CA LYS A 22 5.75 9.98 -2.78
C LYS A 22 5.61 11.21 -3.65
N ASN A 23 5.43 11.03 -4.96
CA ASN A 23 5.20 12.15 -5.87
C ASN A 23 3.88 12.88 -5.55
N LEU A 24 2.82 12.12 -5.21
CA LEU A 24 1.55 12.70 -4.78
C LEU A 24 1.68 13.42 -3.43
N MET A 25 2.37 12.82 -2.46
CA MET A 25 2.66 13.47 -1.16
C MET A 25 3.46 14.76 -1.34
N GLN A 26 4.46 14.76 -2.21
CA GLN A 26 5.26 15.95 -2.50
C GLN A 26 4.42 17.06 -3.14
N LYS A 27 3.44 16.70 -3.97
CA LYS A 27 2.56 17.66 -4.66
C LYS A 27 1.51 18.24 -3.73
N PHE A 28 0.88 17.42 -2.88
CA PHE A 28 -0.31 17.80 -2.13
C PHE A 28 -0.07 18.04 -0.63
N GLY A 29 1.07 17.58 -0.09
CA GLY A 29 1.42 17.79 1.31
C GLY A 29 0.29 17.42 2.27
N ASP A 30 -0.09 18.36 3.12
CA ASP A 30 -1.12 18.18 4.15
C ASP A 30 -2.57 18.10 3.62
N ALA A 31 -2.79 18.26 2.32
CA ALA A 31 -4.13 18.11 1.73
C ALA A 31 -4.56 16.64 1.55
N ILE A 32 -3.65 15.69 1.76
CA ILE A 32 -3.92 14.25 1.63
C ILE A 32 -3.48 13.48 2.87
N SER A 33 -4.18 12.39 3.18
CA SER A 33 -3.75 11.39 4.16
C SER A 33 -3.27 10.13 3.46
N VAL A 34 -2.26 9.48 4.01
CA VAL A 34 -1.69 8.25 3.43
C VAL A 34 -1.68 7.14 4.47
N ILE A 35 -2.16 5.96 4.08
CA ILE A 35 -2.15 4.74 4.88
C ILE A 35 -1.47 3.63 4.08
N SER A 36 -0.47 2.98 4.68
CA SER A 36 0.15 1.79 4.12
C SER A 36 -0.49 0.53 4.70
N HIS A 37 -0.94 -0.38 3.83
CA HIS A 37 -1.45 -1.69 4.23
C HIS A 37 -0.39 -2.52 4.95
N ASP A 38 0.89 -2.33 4.61
CA ASP A 38 2.02 -3.02 5.23
C ASP A 38 2.17 -2.72 6.74
N TYR A 39 1.49 -1.70 7.26
CA TYR A 39 1.43 -1.45 8.71
C TYR A 39 0.37 -2.31 9.43
N TYR A 40 -0.53 -2.91 8.70
CA TYR A 40 -1.66 -3.69 9.23
C TYR A 40 -1.41 -5.20 9.29
N TYR A 41 -0.14 -5.65 9.27
CA TYR A 41 0.14 -7.03 9.63
C TYR A 41 -0.34 -7.36 11.03
N PHE A 42 -0.81 -8.58 11.26
CA PHE A 42 -1.17 -9.02 12.60
C PHE A 42 0.02 -8.96 13.55
N ALA A 43 -0.26 -8.67 14.83
CA ALA A 43 0.70 -8.84 15.90
C ALA A 43 0.88 -10.33 16.22
N HIS A 44 2.11 -10.72 16.54
CA HIS A 44 2.50 -12.08 16.89
C HIS A 44 3.35 -12.08 18.17
N ASP A 45 2.86 -11.38 19.21
CA ASP A 45 3.63 -11.15 20.44
C ASP A 45 3.99 -12.44 21.17
N GLU A 46 3.10 -13.45 21.12
CA GLU A 46 3.31 -14.76 21.76
C GLU A 46 4.19 -15.71 20.93
N MET A 47 4.54 -15.33 19.69
CA MET A 47 5.32 -16.19 18.78
C MET A 47 6.80 -15.86 18.87
N PRO A 48 7.70 -16.86 19.01
CA PRO A 48 9.14 -16.65 18.95
C PRO A 48 9.59 -15.99 17.64
N TYR A 49 10.68 -15.23 17.70
CA TYR A 49 11.22 -14.51 16.54
C TYR A 49 11.49 -15.42 15.34
N GLU A 50 12.07 -16.60 15.58
CA GLU A 50 12.40 -17.57 14.54
C GLU A 50 11.16 -18.07 13.79
N GLU A 51 10.05 -18.25 14.49
CA GLU A 51 8.78 -18.65 13.89
C GLU A 51 8.16 -17.49 13.10
N ARG A 52 8.21 -16.26 13.62
CA ARG A 52 7.76 -15.07 12.88
C ARG A 52 8.49 -14.90 11.56
N CYS A 53 9.80 -15.22 11.51
CA CYS A 53 10.59 -15.18 10.29
C CYS A 53 10.13 -16.18 9.21
N GLN A 54 9.36 -17.22 9.58
CA GLN A 54 8.85 -18.24 8.67
C GLN A 54 7.45 -17.92 8.14
N LEU A 55 6.76 -16.90 8.68
CA LEU A 55 5.41 -16.53 8.24
C LEU A 55 5.41 -16.00 6.81
N ASN A 56 4.30 -16.27 6.12
CA ASN A 56 4.08 -15.76 4.77
C ASN A 56 3.41 -14.39 4.81
N TYR A 57 4.21 -13.34 4.83
CA TYR A 57 3.75 -11.94 4.83
C TYR A 57 3.21 -11.44 3.48
N ASP A 58 3.25 -12.24 2.45
CA ASP A 58 2.65 -11.93 1.14
C ASP A 58 1.26 -12.60 0.96
N HIS A 59 0.75 -13.33 1.98
CA HIS A 59 -0.59 -13.94 1.98
C HIS A 59 -1.63 -12.97 2.56
N PRO A 60 -2.89 -12.93 2.03
CA PRO A 60 -3.96 -12.08 2.58
C PRO A 60 -4.21 -12.25 4.08
N ASP A 61 -4.13 -13.47 4.59
CA ASP A 61 -4.34 -13.78 6.02
C ASP A 61 -3.27 -13.19 6.95
N ALA A 62 -2.19 -12.64 6.42
CA ALA A 62 -1.19 -11.96 7.24
C ALA A 62 -1.64 -10.56 7.72
N PHE A 63 -2.73 -10.02 7.15
CA PHE A 63 -3.15 -8.64 7.34
C PHE A 63 -4.44 -8.51 8.12
N ASP A 64 -4.47 -7.60 9.07
CA ASP A 64 -5.69 -7.10 9.74
C ASP A 64 -6.43 -6.10 8.83
N THR A 65 -6.92 -6.61 7.71
CA THR A 65 -7.65 -5.80 6.72
C THR A 65 -8.94 -5.23 7.29
N ALA A 66 -9.54 -5.91 8.27
CA ALA A 66 -10.75 -5.41 8.93
C ALA A 66 -10.50 -4.11 9.71
N MET A 67 -9.37 -4.02 10.43
CA MET A 67 -8.95 -2.80 11.10
C MET A 67 -8.68 -1.67 10.10
N LEU A 68 -8.05 -1.96 8.96
CA LEU A 68 -7.81 -0.95 7.91
C LEU A 68 -9.13 -0.41 7.35
N VAL A 69 -10.10 -1.27 7.06
CA VAL A 69 -11.44 -0.87 6.60
C VAL A 69 -12.11 0.06 7.60
N GLU A 70 -12.07 -0.28 8.89
CA GLU A 70 -12.67 0.57 9.94
C GLU A 70 -11.95 1.92 10.06
N HIS A 71 -10.62 1.96 9.92
CA HIS A 71 -9.87 3.21 9.91
C HIS A 71 -10.24 4.10 8.72
N ILE A 72 -10.39 3.54 7.53
CA ILE A 72 -10.86 4.29 6.35
C ILE A 72 -12.25 4.88 6.61
N ARG A 73 -13.17 4.09 7.17
CA ARG A 73 -14.53 4.55 7.51
C ARG A 73 -14.53 5.70 8.54
N LYS A 74 -13.68 5.62 9.57
CA LYS A 74 -13.49 6.70 10.53
C LYS A 74 -13.00 7.98 9.87
N LEU A 75 -11.96 7.88 9.06
CA LEU A 75 -11.42 9.04 8.33
C LEU A 75 -12.45 9.67 7.39
N ARG A 76 -13.29 8.85 6.71
CA ARG A 76 -14.40 9.36 5.90
C ARG A 76 -15.43 10.14 6.74
N ARG A 77 -15.66 9.76 8.00
CA ARG A 77 -16.54 10.49 8.93
C ARG A 77 -15.88 11.74 9.52
N GLY A 78 -14.63 12.02 9.21
CA GLY A 78 -13.88 13.15 9.78
C GLY A 78 -13.23 12.84 11.12
N GLU A 79 -13.09 11.57 11.48
CA GLU A 79 -12.47 11.12 12.73
C GLU A 79 -11.01 10.74 12.47
N ALA A 80 -10.07 11.25 13.26
CA ALA A 80 -8.68 10.83 13.22
C ALA A 80 -8.51 9.39 13.74
N VAL A 81 -7.49 8.69 13.25
CA VAL A 81 -7.19 7.31 13.63
C VAL A 81 -5.74 7.14 14.05
N GLU A 82 -5.50 6.19 14.97
CA GLU A 82 -4.17 5.74 15.35
C GLU A 82 -3.81 4.50 14.52
N CYS A 83 -3.11 4.71 13.41
CA CYS A 83 -2.65 3.62 12.56
C CYS A 83 -1.54 2.84 13.25
N PRO A 84 -1.54 1.51 13.20
CA PRO A 84 -0.43 0.72 13.69
C PRO A 84 0.84 1.03 12.89
N THR A 85 1.99 0.65 13.44
CA THR A 85 3.26 0.59 12.73
C THR A 85 3.82 -0.82 12.77
N TYR A 86 4.75 -1.12 11.89
CA TYR A 86 5.32 -2.46 11.78
C TYR A 86 6.85 -2.43 11.79
N ASP A 87 7.44 -3.21 12.67
CA ASP A 87 8.89 -3.41 12.74
C ASP A 87 9.31 -4.57 11.84
N TYR A 88 9.91 -4.23 10.69
CA TYR A 88 10.38 -5.22 9.70
C TYR A 88 11.62 -6.00 10.16
N VAL A 89 12.30 -5.54 11.22
CA VAL A 89 13.46 -6.27 11.80
C VAL A 89 12.96 -7.33 12.78
N GLN A 90 11.97 -6.96 13.61
CA GLN A 90 11.37 -7.86 14.58
C GLN A 90 10.27 -8.74 13.99
N HIS A 91 9.88 -8.51 12.74
CA HIS A 91 8.75 -9.20 12.11
C HIS A 91 7.49 -9.17 12.98
N ASN A 92 7.17 -7.98 13.54
CA ASN A 92 6.01 -7.80 14.40
C ASN A 92 5.44 -6.39 14.30
N ARG A 93 4.18 -6.24 14.73
CA ARG A 93 3.57 -4.92 14.93
C ARG A 93 4.32 -4.19 16.04
N ALA A 94 4.69 -2.94 15.83
CA ALA A 94 5.32 -2.13 16.86
C ALA A 94 4.30 -1.58 17.86
N ALA A 95 4.78 -1.14 19.02
CA ALA A 95 3.93 -0.53 20.06
C ALA A 95 3.50 0.89 19.68
N GLU A 96 4.30 1.58 18.88
CA GLU A 96 4.03 2.94 18.43
C GLU A 96 2.93 2.95 17.35
N THR A 97 2.10 3.99 17.40
CA THR A 97 1.10 4.30 16.37
C THR A 97 1.45 5.58 15.63
N ILE A 98 0.85 5.76 14.47
CA ILE A 98 0.91 7.01 13.72
C ILE A 98 -0.51 7.58 13.66
N ARG A 99 -0.68 8.80 14.20
CA ARG A 99 -1.94 9.51 14.09
C ARG A 99 -2.14 10.02 12.67
N VAL A 100 -3.24 9.62 12.06
CA VAL A 100 -3.64 10.05 10.71
C VAL A 100 -4.88 10.92 10.83
N GLU A 101 -4.77 12.16 10.39
CA GLU A 101 -5.87 13.11 10.37
C GLU A 101 -6.76 12.90 9.13
N PRO A 102 -8.07 13.13 9.23
CA PRO A 102 -8.96 13.11 8.08
C PRO A 102 -8.64 14.25 7.12
N ARG A 103 -8.56 13.93 5.82
CA ARG A 103 -8.31 14.88 4.73
C ARG A 103 -9.28 14.63 3.58
N PRO A 104 -9.47 15.61 2.67
CA PRO A 104 -10.34 15.44 1.49
C PRO A 104 -9.95 14.24 0.61
N VAL A 105 -8.69 13.83 0.64
CA VAL A 105 -8.18 12.69 -0.11
C VAL A 105 -7.42 11.74 0.82
N ILE A 106 -7.82 10.48 0.82
CA ILE A 106 -7.13 9.40 1.54
C ILE A 106 -6.48 8.49 0.49
N ILE A 107 -5.18 8.28 0.59
CA ILE A 107 -4.45 7.32 -0.22
C ILE A 107 -4.19 6.06 0.59
N VAL A 108 -4.61 4.91 0.08
CA VAL A 108 -4.30 3.59 0.66
C VAL A 108 -3.38 2.86 -0.31
N GLU A 109 -2.20 2.42 0.14
CA GLU A 109 -1.28 1.67 -0.72
C GLU A 109 -0.97 0.30 -0.14
N GLY A 110 -0.76 -0.68 -1.02
CA GLY A 110 -0.37 -2.03 -0.61
C GLY A 110 -0.40 -3.04 -1.74
N ILE A 111 0.19 -4.20 -1.51
CA ILE A 111 0.24 -5.27 -2.54
C ILE A 111 -1.09 -6.00 -2.70
N LEU A 112 -1.89 -6.12 -1.63
CA LEU A 112 -3.11 -6.94 -1.55
C LEU A 112 -4.39 -6.14 -1.35
N ILE A 113 -4.34 -4.80 -1.44
CA ILE A 113 -5.51 -3.96 -1.14
C ILE A 113 -6.68 -4.15 -2.10
N PHE A 114 -6.48 -4.76 -3.27
CA PHE A 114 -7.54 -5.05 -4.23
C PHE A 114 -7.99 -6.52 -4.20
N GLU A 115 -7.39 -7.34 -3.36
CA GLU A 115 -7.81 -8.73 -3.17
C GLU A 115 -9.07 -8.79 -2.31
N ASN A 116 -9.17 -7.99 -1.25
CA ASN A 116 -10.28 -7.99 -0.31
C ASN A 116 -11.43 -7.10 -0.80
N LYS A 117 -12.62 -7.73 -0.98
CA LYS A 117 -13.81 -7.02 -1.47
C LYS A 117 -14.25 -5.87 -0.57
N ALA A 118 -14.29 -6.08 0.76
CA ALA A 118 -14.74 -5.03 1.69
C ALA A 118 -13.81 -3.80 1.65
N LEU A 119 -12.51 -4.01 1.48
CA LEU A 119 -11.54 -2.93 1.30
C LEU A 119 -11.70 -2.25 -0.06
N CYS A 120 -11.95 -3.00 -1.15
CA CYS A 120 -12.23 -2.46 -2.47
C CYS A 120 -13.47 -1.57 -2.49
N ASP A 121 -14.50 -1.94 -1.73
CA ASP A 121 -15.77 -1.20 -1.66
C ASP A 121 -15.60 0.18 -0.97
N GLU A 122 -14.56 0.36 -0.17
CA GLU A 122 -14.19 1.66 0.44
C GLU A 122 -13.40 2.58 -0.50
N MET A 123 -12.99 2.12 -1.68
CA MET A 123 -12.14 2.87 -2.60
C MET A 123 -12.92 3.43 -3.79
N ASP A 124 -12.88 4.75 -3.96
CA ASP A 124 -13.53 5.44 -5.09
C ASP A 124 -12.70 5.35 -6.38
N ILE A 125 -11.37 5.36 -6.26
CA ILE A 125 -10.46 5.24 -7.40
C ILE A 125 -9.43 4.16 -7.07
N LYS A 126 -9.31 3.17 -7.95
CA LYS A 126 -8.41 2.04 -7.80
C LYS A 126 -7.37 2.03 -8.92
N ILE A 127 -6.10 2.26 -8.55
CA ILE A 127 -4.96 2.32 -9.48
C ILE A 127 -4.07 1.11 -9.25
N PHE A 128 -3.88 0.30 -10.28
CA PHE A 128 -2.91 -0.80 -10.25
C PHE A 128 -1.63 -0.36 -10.95
N VAL A 129 -0.51 -0.43 -10.24
CA VAL A 129 0.83 -0.14 -10.79
C VAL A 129 1.41 -1.43 -11.34
N ASP A 130 1.50 -1.49 -12.65
CA ASP A 130 2.00 -2.65 -13.38
C ASP A 130 3.46 -2.42 -13.84
N THR A 131 4.29 -3.45 -13.69
CA THR A 131 5.70 -3.45 -14.07
C THR A 131 6.14 -4.90 -14.24
N ASP A 132 6.94 -5.17 -15.25
CA ASP A 132 7.43 -6.50 -15.58
C ASP A 132 8.13 -7.18 -14.39
N ALA A 133 7.99 -8.50 -14.31
CA ALA A 133 8.43 -9.26 -13.14
C ALA A 133 9.94 -9.20 -12.91
N ASP A 134 10.74 -9.20 -13.97
CA ASP A 134 12.21 -9.07 -13.94
C ASP A 134 12.65 -7.69 -13.42
N VAL A 135 11.97 -6.62 -13.88
CA VAL A 135 12.21 -5.25 -13.40
C VAL A 135 11.84 -5.12 -11.92
N ARG A 136 10.69 -5.71 -11.50
CA ARG A 136 10.28 -5.73 -10.09
C ARG A 136 11.29 -6.49 -9.23
N LEU A 137 11.78 -7.64 -9.69
CA LEU A 137 12.79 -8.42 -8.99
C LEU A 137 14.10 -7.66 -8.85
N ALA A 138 14.60 -7.06 -9.93
CA ALA A 138 15.84 -6.26 -9.90
C ALA A 138 15.73 -5.07 -8.90
N ARG A 139 14.59 -4.38 -8.89
CA ARG A 139 14.32 -3.29 -7.93
C ARG A 139 14.24 -3.80 -6.49
N ARG A 140 13.62 -4.97 -6.26
CA ARG A 140 13.52 -5.60 -4.95
C ARG A 140 14.90 -5.99 -4.42
N ILE A 141 15.72 -6.67 -5.23
CA ILE A 141 17.10 -7.03 -4.86
C ILE A 141 17.87 -5.78 -4.45
N LYS A 142 17.89 -4.75 -5.30
CA LYS A 142 18.62 -3.52 -5.01
C LYS A 142 18.16 -2.86 -3.69
N ARG A 143 16.85 -2.82 -3.44
CA ARG A 143 16.28 -2.26 -2.20
C ARG A 143 16.65 -3.10 -0.97
N ASP A 144 16.41 -4.40 -1.03
CA ASP A 144 16.50 -5.27 0.15
C ASP A 144 17.96 -5.53 0.55
N VAL A 145 18.88 -5.63 -0.42
CA VAL A 145 20.32 -5.73 -0.14
C VAL A 145 20.88 -4.39 0.37
N ALA A 146 20.62 -3.27 -0.34
CA ALA A 146 21.25 -1.99 0.00
C ALA A 146 20.63 -1.28 1.23
N LYS A 147 19.32 -1.48 1.49
CA LYS A 147 18.60 -0.73 2.53
C LYS A 147 18.14 -1.57 3.72
N ARG A 148 18.03 -2.90 3.55
CA ARG A 148 17.54 -3.81 4.58
C ARG A 148 18.62 -4.80 5.04
N GLY A 149 19.85 -4.71 4.50
CA GLY A 149 20.99 -5.53 4.88
C GLY A 149 20.84 -7.04 4.60
N ARG A 150 19.92 -7.43 3.71
CA ARG A 150 19.67 -8.83 3.37
C ARG A 150 20.70 -9.37 2.39
N SER A 151 21.02 -10.65 2.46
CA SER A 151 21.85 -11.31 1.45
C SER A 151 21.05 -11.49 0.14
N LEU A 152 21.76 -11.48 -0.99
CA LEU A 152 21.16 -11.76 -2.32
C LEU A 152 20.44 -13.10 -2.33
N GLU A 153 21.06 -14.13 -1.76
CA GLU A 153 20.51 -15.48 -1.69
C GLU A 153 19.19 -15.50 -0.90
N SER A 154 19.14 -14.84 0.26
CA SER A 154 17.90 -14.72 1.06
C SER A 154 16.78 -14.04 0.29
N VAL A 155 17.08 -12.97 -0.46
CA VAL A 155 16.09 -12.25 -1.26
C VAL A 155 15.56 -13.11 -2.41
N LEU A 156 16.45 -13.83 -3.12
CA LEU A 156 16.07 -14.71 -4.23
C LEU A 156 15.27 -15.93 -3.74
N THR A 157 15.69 -16.57 -2.66
CA THR A 157 14.96 -17.70 -2.08
C THR A 157 13.55 -17.27 -1.70
N GLN A 158 13.38 -16.19 -0.94
CA GLN A 158 12.06 -15.69 -0.57
C GLN A 158 11.21 -15.29 -1.80
N TYR A 159 11.84 -14.70 -2.82
CA TYR A 159 11.12 -14.34 -4.04
C TYR A 159 10.53 -15.57 -4.73
N LEU A 160 11.31 -16.63 -4.87
CA LEU A 160 10.88 -17.85 -5.58
C LEU A 160 9.89 -18.69 -4.76
N THR A 161 10.09 -18.78 -3.44
CA THR A 161 9.28 -19.64 -2.57
C THR A 161 7.99 -18.98 -2.09
N THR A 162 7.96 -17.66 -1.98
CA THR A 162 6.84 -16.93 -1.35
C THR A 162 6.30 -15.81 -2.25
N VAL A 163 7.12 -14.82 -2.57
CA VAL A 163 6.65 -13.57 -3.20
C VAL A 163 6.05 -13.82 -4.59
N LYS A 164 6.72 -14.60 -5.43
CA LYS A 164 6.24 -14.91 -6.78
C LYS A 164 4.95 -15.74 -6.76
N PRO A 165 4.87 -16.88 -6.01
CA PRO A 165 3.61 -17.62 -5.90
C PRO A 165 2.44 -16.78 -5.38
N MET A 166 2.64 -15.97 -4.34
CA MET A 166 1.60 -15.12 -3.78
C MET A 166 1.20 -13.98 -4.74
N HIS A 167 2.17 -13.45 -5.49
CA HIS A 167 1.86 -12.48 -6.52
C HIS A 167 0.96 -13.07 -7.61
N GLU A 168 1.28 -14.25 -8.11
CA GLU A 168 0.53 -14.95 -9.15
C GLU A 168 -0.88 -15.37 -8.66
N GLN A 169 -0.98 -15.74 -7.38
CA GLN A 169 -2.23 -16.22 -6.79
C GLN A 169 -3.18 -15.08 -6.41
N PHE A 170 -2.69 -13.98 -5.86
CA PHE A 170 -3.51 -12.94 -5.24
C PHE A 170 -3.34 -11.55 -5.89
N VAL A 171 -2.10 -11.11 -6.11
CA VAL A 171 -1.83 -9.73 -6.54
C VAL A 171 -2.22 -9.53 -8.00
N GLU A 172 -1.71 -10.37 -8.90
CA GLU A 172 -1.98 -10.26 -10.35
C GLU A 172 -3.47 -10.42 -10.68
N PRO A 173 -4.20 -11.41 -10.13
CA PRO A 173 -5.65 -11.51 -10.36
C PRO A 173 -6.45 -10.31 -9.83
N SER A 174 -5.97 -9.61 -8.80
CA SER A 174 -6.63 -8.45 -8.23
C SER A 174 -6.62 -7.23 -9.15
N LYS A 175 -5.73 -7.20 -10.14
CA LYS A 175 -5.65 -6.15 -11.17
C LYS A 175 -6.98 -5.90 -11.89
N LYS A 176 -7.82 -6.91 -12.06
CA LYS A 176 -9.16 -6.80 -12.64
C LYS A 176 -10.10 -5.86 -11.86
N ASN A 177 -9.82 -5.62 -10.58
CA ASN A 177 -10.60 -4.73 -9.72
C ASN A 177 -10.17 -3.25 -9.85
N ALA A 178 -9.09 -2.95 -10.61
CA ALA A 178 -8.60 -1.60 -10.81
C ALA A 178 -9.46 -0.82 -11.82
N ASN A 179 -9.59 0.50 -11.61
CA ASN A 179 -10.18 1.41 -12.59
C ASN A 179 -9.12 1.90 -13.60
N LEU A 180 -7.85 1.92 -13.19
CA LEU A 180 -6.73 2.38 -14.01
C LEU A 180 -5.51 1.49 -13.78
N VAL A 181 -4.84 1.09 -14.85
CA VAL A 181 -3.54 0.42 -14.81
C VAL A 181 -2.47 1.42 -15.26
N VAL A 182 -1.48 1.64 -14.40
CA VAL A 182 -0.36 2.57 -14.66
C VAL A 182 0.92 1.76 -14.84
N LEU A 183 1.50 1.84 -16.01
CA LEU A 183 2.78 1.20 -16.31
C LEU A 183 3.93 1.96 -15.63
N GLU A 184 4.91 1.26 -15.09
CA GLU A 184 6.13 1.80 -14.46
C GLU A 184 5.93 2.74 -13.24
N GLY A 185 4.71 2.87 -12.75
CA GLY A 185 4.38 3.64 -11.55
C GLY A 185 4.74 5.12 -11.65
N GLY A 186 5.37 5.65 -10.60
CA GLY A 186 5.70 7.08 -10.52
C GLY A 186 6.74 7.60 -11.53
N LYS A 187 7.25 6.75 -12.42
CA LYS A 187 8.09 7.14 -13.57
C LYS A 187 7.27 7.49 -14.80
N ASN A 188 6.02 7.06 -14.87
CA ASN A 188 5.09 7.43 -15.92
C ASN A 188 4.53 8.84 -15.63
N LEU A 189 5.20 9.86 -16.17
CA LEU A 189 4.86 11.26 -15.90
C LEU A 189 3.47 11.62 -16.43
N VAL A 190 3.05 11.07 -17.56
CA VAL A 190 1.72 11.34 -18.13
C VAL A 190 0.62 10.82 -17.20
N ALA A 191 0.76 9.56 -16.75
CA ALA A 191 -0.20 9.01 -15.81
C ALA A 191 -0.19 9.77 -14.46
N LEU A 192 0.99 10.19 -13.99
CA LEU A 192 1.13 10.98 -12.78
C LEU A 192 0.39 12.32 -12.90
N GLU A 193 0.55 13.05 -14.00
CA GLU A 193 -0.15 14.31 -14.28
C GLU A 193 -1.66 14.12 -14.27
N MET A 194 -2.18 13.10 -14.95
CA MET A 194 -3.62 12.80 -14.97
C MET A 194 -4.17 12.52 -13.56
N ILE A 195 -3.42 11.80 -12.72
CA ILE A 195 -3.81 11.51 -11.34
C ILE A 195 -3.79 12.81 -10.51
N ILE A 196 -2.75 13.62 -10.65
CA ILE A 196 -2.63 14.92 -9.98
C ILE A 196 -3.82 15.81 -10.34
N ASP A 197 -4.15 15.94 -11.61
CA ASP A 197 -5.28 16.76 -12.07
C ASP A 197 -6.62 16.28 -11.51
N ARG A 198 -6.80 14.96 -11.40
CA ARG A 198 -8.02 14.39 -10.82
C ARG A 198 -8.15 14.70 -9.33
N ILE A 199 -7.04 14.58 -8.58
CA ILE A 199 -6.98 14.90 -7.14
C ILE A 199 -7.18 16.40 -6.93
N GLN A 200 -6.47 17.25 -7.68
CA GLN A 200 -6.57 18.71 -7.55
C GLN A 200 -7.99 19.22 -7.78
N ARG A 201 -8.67 18.72 -8.82
CA ARG A 201 -10.06 19.07 -9.08
C ARG A 201 -10.98 18.71 -7.91
N HIS A 202 -10.74 17.56 -7.26
CA HIS A 202 -11.54 17.18 -6.10
C HIS A 202 -11.28 18.09 -4.89
N ILE A 203 -10.01 18.39 -4.57
CA ILE A 203 -9.65 19.30 -3.48
C ILE A 203 -10.29 20.66 -3.69
N ASN A 204 -10.16 21.23 -4.90
CA ASN A 204 -10.77 22.54 -5.23
C ASN A 204 -12.31 22.53 -5.08
N THR A 205 -12.96 21.40 -5.37
CA THR A 205 -14.41 21.26 -5.18
C THR A 205 -14.79 21.28 -3.71
N VAL A 206 -13.99 20.63 -2.85
CA VAL A 206 -14.24 20.57 -1.40
C VAL A 206 -13.96 21.93 -0.74
N GLU A 207 -12.92 22.65 -1.17
CA GLU A 207 -12.57 23.98 -0.63
C GLU A 207 -13.57 25.07 -1.01
N ASN A 208 -14.32 24.88 -2.08
CA ASN A 208 -15.32 25.85 -2.57
C ASN A 208 -16.77 25.50 -2.17
N ALA A 209 -16.98 24.43 -1.41
CA ALA A 209 -18.29 23.97 -0.94
C ALA A 209 -18.56 24.40 0.52
#